data_d2f4204c7fc5e48d943c2e81628e70f9
#
_entry.id   d2f4204c7fc5e48d943c2e81628e70f9
#
_cell.length_a   1.000
_cell.length_b   1.000
_cell.length_c   1.000
_cell.angle_alpha   90.00
_cell.angle_beta   90.00
_cell.angle_gamma   90.00
#
_symmetry.space_group_name_H-M   'P 1'
#
loop_
_entity.id
_entity.type
_entity.pdbx_description
1 polymer ?
#
loop_
_entity_poly.entity_id
_entity_poly.type
_entity_poly.pdbx_seq_one_letter_code
_entity_poly.pdbx_strand_id
1 'polypeptide(L)'
;MNKYVLQNARNYLGDDVEIKPSTRKFKKYMVLKPDGKWSYFGDNRYEDYTQHRDDERKKNYLARAKNIKGNWKNDKYSPNNLSIHILWQ
;
A
#
# COMPACT_ATOMS: atom_id res chain seq x y z
N MET A 1 0.92 -8.74 10.71
CA MET A 1 1.50 -7.97 9.58
C MET A 1 2.85 -8.57 9.25
N ASN A 2 3.13 -8.84 7.97
CA ASN A 2 4.42 -9.42 7.62
C ASN A 2 5.53 -8.35 7.64
N LYS A 3 6.78 -8.81 7.74
CA LYS A 3 7.93 -7.90 7.89
C LYS A 3 8.14 -6.98 6.69
N TYR A 4 7.76 -7.41 5.49
CA TYR A 4 7.93 -6.59 4.29
C TYR A 4 7.00 -5.38 4.29
N VAL A 5 5.76 -5.56 4.74
CA VAL A 5 4.80 -4.46 4.84
C VAL A 5 5.33 -3.37 5.77
N LEU A 6 5.80 -3.75 6.95
CA LEU A 6 6.30 -2.79 7.91
C LEU A 6 7.57 -2.07 7.40
N GLN A 7 8.49 -2.83 6.83
CA GLN A 7 9.73 -2.24 6.29
C GLN A 7 9.43 -1.28 5.12
N ASN A 8 8.57 -1.68 4.20
CA ASN A 8 8.21 -0.83 3.06
C ASN A 8 7.47 0.43 3.52
N ALA A 9 6.60 0.31 4.51
CA ALA A 9 5.91 1.46 5.08
C ALA A 9 6.89 2.47 5.69
N ARG A 10 7.89 1.98 6.42
CA ARG A 10 8.94 2.83 7.00
C ARG A 10 9.79 3.47 5.91
N ASN A 11 10.14 2.74 4.87
CA ASN A 11 10.92 3.27 3.75
C ASN A 11 10.16 4.36 2.99
N TYR A 12 8.86 4.21 2.86
CA TYR A 12 8.03 5.14 2.10
C TYR A 12 7.56 6.35 2.93
N LEU A 13 7.17 6.13 4.17
CA LEU A 13 6.52 7.14 5.01
C LEU A 13 7.36 7.60 6.21
N GLY A 14 8.49 6.93 6.50
CA GLY A 14 9.33 7.27 7.64
C GLY A 14 9.24 6.25 8.77
N ASP A 15 10.24 6.28 9.68
CA ASP A 15 10.37 5.26 10.73
C ASP A 15 9.26 5.33 11.79
N ASP A 16 8.63 6.47 11.94
CA ASP A 16 7.55 6.67 12.92
C ASP A 16 6.15 6.53 12.32
N VAL A 17 6.05 5.91 11.13
CA VAL A 17 4.76 5.63 10.49
C VAL A 17 3.88 4.78 11.41
N GLU A 18 2.60 5.16 11.50
CA GLU A 18 1.59 4.32 12.14
C GLU A 18 0.82 3.56 11.05
N ILE A 19 1.04 2.25 11.00
CA ILE A 19 0.35 1.34 10.09
C ILE A 19 -0.17 0.16 10.89
N LYS A 20 -1.39 -0.27 10.59
CA LYS A 20 -2.00 -1.43 11.23
C LYS A 20 -3.02 -2.10 10.31
N PRO A 21 -3.46 -3.34 10.66
CA PRO A 21 -4.52 -3.99 9.91
C PRO A 21 -5.76 -3.13 9.85
N SER A 22 -6.41 -3.12 8.70
CA SER A 22 -7.57 -2.28 8.46
C SER A 22 -8.77 -2.71 9.28
N THR A 23 -9.57 -1.74 9.72
CA THR A 23 -10.90 -1.98 10.31
C THR A 23 -12.01 -1.98 9.26
N ARG A 24 -11.70 -1.64 8.01
CA ARG A 24 -12.67 -1.62 6.91
C ARG A 24 -12.70 -2.95 6.17
N LYS A 25 -13.90 -3.37 5.82
CA LYS A 25 -14.12 -4.58 5.02
C LYS A 25 -13.38 -4.46 3.67
N PHE A 26 -12.73 -5.54 3.26
CA PHE A 26 -11.96 -5.66 2.00
C PHE A 26 -10.70 -4.82 1.91
N LYS A 27 -10.35 -4.02 2.90
CA LYS A 27 -9.08 -3.29 2.94
C LYS A 27 -8.08 -4.01 3.82
N LYS A 28 -6.81 -4.10 3.38
CA LYS A 28 -5.78 -4.84 4.13
C LYS A 28 -5.22 -4.06 5.31
N TYR A 29 -4.86 -2.80 5.07
CA TYR A 29 -4.14 -1.98 6.05
C TYR A 29 -4.66 -0.57 6.07
N MET A 30 -4.30 0.15 7.13
CA MET A 30 -4.55 1.58 7.24
C MET A 30 -3.34 2.29 7.82
N VAL A 31 -3.06 3.48 7.32
CA VAL A 31 -1.97 4.33 7.80
C VAL A 31 -2.54 5.66 8.30
N LEU A 32 -1.94 6.20 9.36
CA LEU A 32 -2.32 7.49 9.90
C LEU A 32 -1.65 8.59 9.06
N LYS A 33 -2.47 9.50 8.55
CA LYS A 33 -1.98 10.66 7.80
C LYS A 33 -1.62 11.81 8.75
N PRO A 34 -0.79 12.77 8.28
CA PRO A 34 -0.44 13.95 9.10
C PRO A 34 -1.64 14.75 9.59
N ASP A 35 -2.77 14.71 8.88
CA ASP A 35 -4.00 15.43 9.28
C ASP A 35 -4.81 14.70 10.37
N GLY A 36 -4.31 13.55 10.85
CA GLY A 36 -4.99 12.76 11.86
C GLY A 36 -6.04 11.79 11.32
N LYS A 37 -6.25 11.76 10.02
CA LYS A 37 -7.19 10.82 9.38
C LYS A 37 -6.47 9.57 8.91
N TRP A 38 -7.21 8.46 8.82
CA TRP A 38 -6.67 7.18 8.33
C TRP A 38 -6.89 7.04 6.84
N SER A 39 -5.88 6.54 6.13
CA SER A 39 -6.00 6.14 4.74
C SER A 39 -5.98 4.61 4.65
N TYR A 40 -6.98 4.03 4.01
CA TYR A 40 -7.17 2.58 3.89
C TYR A 40 -6.73 2.13 2.51
N PHE A 41 -6.00 1.02 2.44
CA PHE A 41 -5.46 0.56 1.15
C PHE A 41 -5.29 -0.95 1.12
N GLY A 42 -5.09 -1.46 -0.11
CA GLY A 42 -4.98 -2.89 -0.36
C GLY A 42 -6.35 -3.56 -0.45
N ASP A 43 -6.38 -4.73 -1.08
CA ASP A 43 -7.60 -5.53 -1.20
C ASP A 43 -7.32 -6.91 -0.60
N ASN A 44 -7.98 -7.22 0.52
CA ASN A 44 -7.72 -8.47 1.24
C ASN A 44 -8.28 -9.72 0.55
N ARG A 45 -8.98 -9.55 -0.58
CA ARG A 45 -9.43 -10.66 -1.41
C ARG A 45 -8.32 -11.20 -2.32
N TYR A 46 -7.21 -10.47 -2.46
CA TYR A 46 -6.10 -10.82 -3.33
C TYR A 46 -4.78 -10.79 -2.56
N GLU A 47 -3.85 -11.62 -3.00
CA GLU A 47 -2.48 -11.54 -2.50
C GLU A 47 -1.72 -10.39 -3.14
N ASP A 48 -0.72 -9.85 -2.42
CA ASP A 48 0.19 -8.85 -2.93
C ASP A 48 1.63 -9.37 -2.94
N TYR A 49 2.56 -8.57 -3.45
CA TYR A 49 3.96 -8.98 -3.58
C TYR A 49 4.62 -9.29 -2.23
N THR A 50 4.22 -8.64 -1.16
CA THR A 50 4.76 -8.96 0.17
C THR A 50 4.42 -10.38 0.63
N GLN A 51 3.40 -10.99 0.03
CA GLN A 51 2.94 -12.34 0.35
C GLN A 51 3.51 -13.38 -0.61
N HIS A 52 3.35 -13.20 -1.92
CA HIS A 52 3.74 -14.21 -2.91
C HIS A 52 5.15 -14.04 -3.46
N ARG A 53 5.73 -12.85 -3.42
CA ARG A 53 7.07 -12.53 -3.92
C ARG A 53 7.29 -12.90 -5.37
N ASP A 54 6.23 -12.91 -6.18
CA ASP A 54 6.26 -13.26 -7.60
C ASP A 54 6.56 -12.03 -8.44
N ASP A 55 7.76 -11.99 -9.03
CA ASP A 55 8.24 -10.83 -9.78
C ASP A 55 7.42 -10.54 -11.02
N GLU A 56 6.90 -11.55 -11.70
CA GLU A 56 6.05 -11.36 -12.87
C GLU A 56 4.71 -10.74 -12.49
N ARG A 57 4.09 -11.20 -11.41
CA ARG A 57 2.86 -10.62 -10.89
C ARG A 57 3.08 -9.17 -10.45
N LYS A 58 4.22 -8.88 -9.83
CA LYS A 58 4.60 -7.51 -9.46
C LYS A 58 4.69 -6.62 -10.70
N LYS A 59 5.40 -7.07 -11.72
CA LYS A 59 5.57 -6.32 -12.97
C LYS A 59 4.22 -5.98 -13.59
N ASN A 60 3.34 -6.98 -13.69
CA ASN A 60 2.01 -6.80 -14.29
C ASN A 60 1.14 -5.87 -13.46
N TYR A 61 1.18 -5.99 -12.13
CA TYR A 61 0.43 -5.09 -11.25
C TYR A 61 0.89 -3.64 -11.40
N LEU A 62 2.20 -3.41 -11.35
CA LEU A 62 2.76 -2.06 -11.45
C LEU A 62 2.44 -1.41 -12.78
N ALA A 63 2.49 -2.16 -13.88
CA ALA A 63 2.13 -1.64 -15.20
C ALA A 63 0.68 -1.15 -15.23
N ARG A 64 -0.26 -1.90 -14.64
CA ARG A 64 -1.66 -1.48 -14.57
C ARG A 64 -1.87 -0.32 -13.60
N ALA A 65 -1.28 -0.41 -12.40
CA ALA A 65 -1.49 0.58 -11.35
C ALA A 65 -0.97 1.95 -11.76
N LYS A 66 0.18 2.00 -12.42
CA LYS A 66 0.78 3.26 -12.87
C LYS A 66 -0.01 3.96 -13.96
N ASN A 67 -0.86 3.23 -14.68
CA ASN A 67 -1.68 3.76 -15.77
C ASN A 67 -3.10 4.15 -15.33
N ILE A 68 -3.44 4.00 -14.06
CA ILE A 68 -4.73 4.45 -13.53
C ILE A 68 -4.79 5.96 -13.63
N LYS A 69 -5.90 6.49 -14.19
CA LYS A 69 -6.12 7.92 -14.36
C LYS A 69 -6.45 8.59 -13.02
N GLY A 70 -6.19 9.91 -12.94
CA GLY A 70 -6.51 10.73 -11.78
C GLY A 70 -5.28 11.36 -11.16
N ASN A 71 -5.49 12.10 -10.09
CA ASN A 71 -4.42 12.87 -9.40
C ASN A 71 -3.77 12.08 -8.26
N TRP A 72 -3.99 10.77 -8.17
CA TRP A 72 -3.47 9.96 -7.08
C TRP A 72 -1.95 10.01 -6.96
N LYS A 73 -1.23 10.22 -8.07
CA LYS A 73 0.25 10.30 -8.08
C LYS A 73 0.76 11.47 -7.24
N ASN A 74 -0.01 12.53 -7.14
CA ASN A 74 0.37 13.73 -6.39
C ASN A 74 0.01 13.63 -4.91
N ASP A 75 -0.70 12.59 -4.50
CA ASP A 75 -1.07 12.34 -3.11
C ASP A 75 -0.30 11.13 -2.59
N LYS A 76 0.69 11.40 -1.75
CA LYS A 76 1.54 10.36 -1.13
C LYS A 76 0.73 9.32 -0.36
N TYR A 77 -0.40 9.72 0.19
CA TYR A 77 -1.27 8.86 1.00
C TYR A 77 -2.47 8.33 0.24
N SER A 78 -2.51 8.48 -1.09
CA SER A 78 -3.58 7.87 -1.87
C SER A 78 -3.53 6.36 -1.76
N PRO A 79 -4.67 5.65 -1.76
CA PRO A 79 -4.66 4.19 -1.67
C PRO A 79 -3.80 3.53 -2.76
N ASN A 80 -3.79 4.10 -3.97
CA ASN A 80 -3.00 3.55 -5.07
C ASN A 80 -1.50 3.70 -4.81
N ASN A 81 -1.04 4.87 -4.36
CA ASN A 81 0.36 5.06 -4.00
C ASN A 81 0.78 4.19 -2.83
N LEU A 82 -0.07 4.08 -1.81
CA LEU A 82 0.22 3.23 -0.66
C LEU A 82 0.36 1.76 -1.08
N SER A 83 -0.51 1.28 -1.96
CA SER A 83 -0.43 -0.09 -2.46
C SER A 83 0.84 -0.32 -3.28
N ILE A 84 1.19 0.60 -4.19
CA ILE A 84 2.39 0.50 -5.01
C ILE A 84 3.64 0.44 -4.13
N HIS A 85 3.76 1.35 -3.18
CA HIS A 85 5.00 1.54 -2.43
C HIS A 85 5.12 0.67 -1.17
N ILE A 86 4.02 0.11 -0.68
CA ILE A 86 4.04 -0.73 0.53
C ILE A 86 3.78 -2.19 0.20
N LEU A 87 2.80 -2.49 -0.64
CA LEU A 87 2.39 -3.88 -0.91
C LEU A 87 3.11 -4.50 -2.11
N TRP A 88 3.55 -3.70 -3.07
CA TRP A 88 4.13 -4.18 -4.33
C TRP A 88 5.58 -3.75 -4.51
N GLN A 89 6.30 -3.67 -3.41
CA GLN A 89 7.76 -3.42 -3.40
C GLN A 89 8.57 -4.63 -2.94
#